data_731be1f0b38ec14198b14f8fd36c7924
#
_entry.id   731be1f0b38ec14198b14f8fd36c7924
#
_cell.length_a   1.000
_cell.length_b   1.000
_cell.length_c   1.000
_cell.angle_alpha   90.00
_cell.angle_beta   90.00
_cell.angle_gamma   90.00
#
_symmetry.space_group_name_H-M   'P 1'
#
loop_
_entity.id
_entity.type
_entity.pdbx_description
1 polymer ?
#
loop_
_entity_poly.entity_id
_entity_poly.type
_entity_poly.pdbx_seq_one_letter_code
_entity_poly.pdbx_strand_id
1 'polypeptide(L)'
;MNGSMKALPLQAVLAMVIVFGTLAAYDRLVIRPGQLVGVVDVGEVYRQKEAEFTLILTKAGTDGERDKAMLMARAFAQRLPVALEELPRDCSCLVVLKSAVAGPTPRTLDLTAHLRRKLEAP
;
A
#
# COMPACT_ATOMS: atom_id res chain seq x y z
N MET A 1 33.37 -29.73 -42.88
CA MET A 1 31.97 -30.01 -42.55
C MET A 1 31.73 -30.42 -41.10
N ASN A 2 32.74 -30.61 -40.25
CA ASN A 2 32.57 -31.07 -38.86
C ASN A 2 32.44 -29.94 -37.79
N GLY A 3 32.60 -28.69 -38.19
CA GLY A 3 32.47 -27.54 -37.24
C GLY A 3 31.02 -27.13 -36.94
N SER A 4 30.10 -27.33 -37.90
CA SER A 4 28.73 -26.86 -37.78
C SER A 4 27.87 -27.74 -36.82
N MET A 5 28.19 -29.00 -36.70
CA MET A 5 27.42 -29.97 -35.88
C MET A 5 27.70 -29.82 -34.36
N LYS A 6 28.84 -29.24 -33.98
CA LYS A 6 29.18 -28.93 -32.57
C LYS A 6 28.69 -27.55 -32.12
N ALA A 7 28.40 -26.64 -33.05
CA ALA A 7 27.87 -25.31 -32.75
C ALA A 7 26.36 -25.31 -32.42
N LEU A 8 25.60 -26.26 -32.98
CA LEU A 8 24.16 -26.39 -32.75
C LEU A 8 23.78 -26.60 -31.27
N PRO A 9 24.39 -27.54 -30.52
CA PRO A 9 24.07 -27.69 -29.10
C PRO A 9 24.50 -26.50 -28.24
N LEU A 10 25.60 -25.84 -28.58
CA LEU A 10 26.07 -24.65 -27.89
C LEU A 10 25.10 -23.46 -28.05
N GLN A 11 24.57 -23.24 -29.28
CA GLN A 11 23.57 -22.22 -29.54
C GLN A 11 22.25 -22.51 -28.81
N ALA A 12 21.83 -23.78 -28.76
CA ALA A 12 20.60 -24.16 -28.03
C ALA A 12 20.73 -23.92 -26.52
N VAL A 13 21.88 -24.23 -25.94
CA VAL A 13 22.15 -23.96 -24.51
C VAL A 13 22.16 -22.46 -24.23
N LEU A 14 22.83 -21.67 -25.08
CA LEU A 14 22.87 -20.21 -24.93
C LEU A 14 21.46 -19.59 -25.02
N ALA A 15 20.66 -20.04 -25.98
CA ALA A 15 19.26 -19.59 -26.12
C ALA A 15 18.42 -19.93 -24.89
N MET A 16 18.55 -21.15 -24.35
CA MET A 16 17.87 -21.54 -23.11
C MET A 16 18.28 -20.65 -21.92
N VAL A 17 19.56 -20.39 -21.72
CA VAL A 17 20.03 -19.53 -20.63
C VAL A 17 19.44 -18.13 -20.74
N ILE A 18 19.39 -17.55 -21.93
CA ILE A 18 18.80 -16.21 -22.15
C ILE A 18 17.31 -16.23 -21.85
N VAL A 19 16.56 -17.22 -22.35
CA VAL A 19 15.11 -17.33 -22.13
C VAL A 19 14.79 -17.52 -20.66
N PHE A 20 15.45 -18.47 -19.96
CA PHE A 20 15.22 -18.65 -18.53
C PHE A 20 15.66 -17.47 -17.69
N GLY A 21 16.75 -16.82 -18.05
CA GLY A 21 17.24 -15.60 -17.39
C GLY A 21 16.25 -14.43 -17.52
N THR A 22 15.71 -14.21 -18.71
CA THR A 22 14.71 -13.15 -18.95
C THR A 22 13.39 -13.45 -18.26
N LEU A 23 12.90 -14.70 -18.29
CA LEU A 23 11.69 -15.10 -17.58
C LEU A 23 11.84 -14.95 -16.06
N ALA A 24 12.96 -15.36 -15.49
CA ALA A 24 13.22 -15.24 -14.06
C ALA A 24 13.33 -13.75 -13.64
N ALA A 25 13.97 -12.92 -14.46
CA ALA A 25 14.05 -11.49 -14.22
C ALA A 25 12.67 -10.83 -14.29
N TYR A 26 11.86 -11.18 -15.28
CA TYR A 26 10.50 -10.67 -15.43
C TYR A 26 9.59 -11.09 -14.27
N ASP A 27 9.67 -12.36 -13.84
CA ASP A 27 8.92 -12.84 -12.66
C ASP A 27 9.26 -12.04 -11.39
N ARG A 28 10.55 -11.81 -11.15
CA ARG A 28 11.01 -11.10 -9.95
C ARG A 28 10.72 -9.61 -9.97
N LEU A 29 10.86 -8.96 -11.12
CA LEU A 29 10.77 -7.49 -11.22
C LEU A 29 9.35 -7.00 -11.49
N VAL A 30 8.52 -7.79 -12.16
CA VAL A 30 7.19 -7.36 -12.62
C VAL A 30 6.08 -8.14 -11.91
N ILE A 31 6.16 -9.47 -11.89
CA ILE A 31 5.04 -10.29 -11.39
C ILE A 31 4.97 -10.26 -9.86
N ARG A 32 6.08 -10.48 -9.17
CA ARG A 32 6.07 -10.60 -7.70
C ARG A 32 5.67 -9.32 -6.98
N PRO A 33 6.17 -8.12 -7.34
CA PRO A 33 5.71 -6.87 -6.72
C PRO A 33 4.23 -6.61 -6.97
N GLY A 34 3.75 -6.90 -8.19
CA GLY A 34 2.35 -6.69 -8.58
C GLY A 34 1.33 -7.62 -7.89
N GLN A 35 1.80 -8.62 -7.14
CA GLN A 35 0.93 -9.57 -6.41
C GLN A 35 0.71 -9.19 -4.94
N LEU A 36 1.37 -8.15 -4.42
CA LEU A 36 1.10 -7.65 -3.10
C LEU A 36 -0.18 -6.81 -3.11
N VAL A 37 -1.05 -7.08 -2.17
CA VAL A 37 -2.28 -6.31 -1.96
C VAL A 37 -2.18 -5.60 -0.61
N GLY A 38 -2.15 -4.28 -0.64
CA GLY A 38 -2.25 -3.45 0.55
C GLY A 38 -3.69 -3.43 1.04
N VAL A 39 -3.89 -3.68 2.32
CA VAL A 39 -5.20 -3.64 2.97
C VAL A 39 -5.20 -2.50 3.97
N VAL A 40 -6.23 -1.66 3.93
CA VAL A 40 -6.37 -0.54 4.86
C VAL A 40 -7.75 -0.52 5.51
N ASP A 41 -7.79 -0.40 6.83
CA ASP A 41 -9.02 -0.22 7.60
C ASP A 41 -9.27 1.27 7.86
N VAL A 42 -9.89 1.92 6.88
CA VAL A 42 -10.28 3.34 6.99
C VAL A 42 -11.31 3.54 8.10
N GLY A 43 -12.20 2.56 8.31
CA GLY A 43 -13.22 2.61 9.36
C GLY A 43 -12.61 2.61 10.77
N GLU A 44 -11.54 1.85 11.01
CA GLU A 44 -10.81 1.86 12.27
C GLU A 44 -10.17 3.24 12.53
N VAL A 45 -9.48 3.79 11.53
CA VAL A 45 -8.84 5.11 11.64
C VAL A 45 -9.88 6.20 11.90
N TYR A 46 -11.02 6.14 11.20
CA TYR A 46 -12.11 7.09 11.38
C TYR A 46 -12.70 7.04 12.79
N ARG A 47 -13.06 5.83 13.29
CA ARG A 47 -13.61 5.66 14.64
C ARG A 47 -12.65 6.14 15.74
N GLN A 48 -11.34 5.92 15.54
CA GLN A 48 -10.34 6.39 16.50
C GLN A 48 -10.30 7.91 16.54
N LYS A 49 -10.34 8.59 15.39
CA LYS A 49 -10.35 10.05 15.30
C LYS A 49 -11.67 10.65 15.80
N GLU A 50 -12.79 10.01 15.51
CA GLU A 50 -14.10 10.41 16.03
C GLU A 50 -14.14 10.36 17.57
N ALA A 51 -13.62 9.31 18.18
CA ALA A 51 -13.50 9.21 19.63
C ALA A 51 -12.61 10.30 20.23
N GLU A 52 -11.48 10.61 19.58
CA GLU A 52 -10.57 11.71 19.97
C GLU A 52 -11.29 13.07 19.91
N PHE A 53 -11.98 13.37 18.81
CA PHE A 53 -12.72 14.62 18.66
C PHE A 53 -13.88 14.73 19.66
N THR A 54 -14.61 13.66 19.88
CA THR A 54 -15.71 13.63 20.85
C THR A 54 -15.19 13.90 22.27
N LEU A 55 -14.04 13.32 22.63
CA LEU A 55 -13.41 13.55 23.92
C LEU A 55 -12.99 15.02 24.10
N ILE A 56 -12.42 15.63 23.06
CA ILE A 56 -12.03 17.04 23.08
C ILE A 56 -13.28 17.92 23.23
N LEU A 57 -14.34 17.66 22.46
CA LEU A 57 -15.57 18.44 22.48
C LEU A 57 -16.33 18.32 23.81
N THR A 58 -16.34 17.14 24.44
CA THR A 58 -16.97 16.93 25.75
C THR A 58 -16.22 17.60 26.90
N LYS A 59 -14.90 17.75 26.79
CA LYS A 59 -14.05 18.45 27.77
C LYS A 59 -13.89 19.94 27.50
N ALA A 60 -14.29 20.40 26.32
CA ALA A 60 -14.14 21.81 25.94
C ALA A 60 -15.03 22.69 26.86
N GLY A 61 -14.38 23.52 27.66
CA GLY A 61 -15.02 24.51 28.55
C GLY A 61 -15.24 25.83 27.88
N THR A 62 -14.57 26.11 26.74
CA THR A 62 -14.59 27.36 26.01
C THR A 62 -14.96 27.19 24.55
N ASP A 63 -15.51 28.25 23.95
CA ASP A 63 -15.83 28.25 22.51
C ASP A 63 -14.56 28.09 21.65
N GLY A 64 -13.43 28.67 22.09
CA GLY A 64 -12.15 28.56 21.40
C GLY A 64 -11.62 27.12 21.35
N GLU A 65 -11.85 26.30 22.37
CA GLU A 65 -11.51 24.86 22.35
C GLU A 65 -12.38 24.08 21.39
N ARG A 66 -13.67 24.41 21.29
CA ARG A 66 -14.59 23.83 20.31
C ARG A 66 -14.20 24.18 18.88
N ASP A 67 -13.85 25.44 18.62
CA ASP A 67 -13.38 25.88 17.31
C ASP A 67 -12.09 25.16 16.90
N LYS A 68 -11.16 24.96 17.82
CA LYS A 68 -9.94 24.19 17.58
C LYS A 68 -10.25 22.72 17.20
N ALA A 69 -11.17 22.07 17.90
CA ALA A 69 -11.60 20.70 17.58
C ALA A 69 -12.23 20.63 16.19
N MET A 70 -13.05 21.61 15.83
CA MET A 70 -13.66 21.67 14.49
C MET A 70 -12.62 21.88 13.38
N LEU A 71 -11.59 22.69 13.62
CA LEU A 71 -10.47 22.87 12.68
C LEU A 71 -9.69 21.56 12.49
N MET A 72 -9.42 20.83 13.57
CA MET A 72 -8.77 19.52 13.51
C MET A 72 -9.60 18.51 12.70
N ALA A 73 -10.91 18.46 12.93
CA ALA A 73 -11.80 17.57 12.18
C ALA A 73 -11.82 17.89 10.67
N ARG A 74 -11.85 19.18 10.32
CA ARG A 74 -11.76 19.63 8.91
C ARG A 74 -10.42 19.27 8.29
N ALA A 75 -9.31 19.49 8.98
CA ALA A 75 -7.98 19.14 8.51
C ALA A 75 -7.86 17.61 8.28
N PHE A 76 -8.39 16.81 9.19
CA PHE A 76 -8.45 15.36 9.01
C PHE A 76 -9.24 14.96 7.76
N ALA A 77 -10.45 15.51 7.58
CA ALA A 77 -11.30 15.24 6.43
C ALA A 77 -10.65 15.60 5.08
N GLN A 78 -9.83 16.66 5.07
CA GLN A 78 -9.09 17.07 3.87
C GLN A 78 -7.85 16.20 3.61
N ARG A 79 -7.16 15.75 4.66
CA ARG A 79 -5.94 14.94 4.55
C ARG A 79 -6.20 13.48 4.22
N LEU A 80 -7.32 12.93 4.69
CA LEU A 80 -7.64 11.51 4.52
C LEU A 80 -7.66 11.05 3.05
N PRO A 81 -8.36 11.72 2.11
CA PRO A 81 -8.34 11.30 0.71
C PRO A 81 -6.95 11.38 0.10
N VAL A 82 -6.19 12.44 0.39
CA VAL A 82 -4.83 12.61 -0.13
C VAL A 82 -3.91 11.48 0.38
N ALA A 83 -3.97 11.18 1.68
CA ALA A 83 -3.18 10.09 2.26
C ALA A 83 -3.54 8.73 1.67
N LEU A 84 -4.83 8.48 1.37
CA LEU A 84 -5.28 7.25 0.71
C LEU A 84 -4.77 7.14 -0.74
N GLU A 85 -4.74 8.25 -1.49
CA GLU A 85 -4.20 8.28 -2.87
C GLU A 85 -2.69 8.01 -2.93
N GLU A 86 -1.97 8.31 -1.86
CA GLU A 86 -0.53 8.08 -1.77
C GLU A 86 -0.17 6.63 -1.42
N LEU A 87 -1.03 5.90 -0.71
CA LEU A 87 -0.75 4.53 -0.25
C LEU A 87 -0.31 3.56 -1.37
N PRO A 88 -0.95 3.53 -2.55
CA PRO A 88 -0.52 2.66 -3.64
C PRO A 88 0.91 2.95 -4.13
N ARG A 89 1.33 4.21 -4.07
CA ARG A 89 2.69 4.63 -4.43
C ARG A 89 3.70 4.20 -3.36
N ASP A 90 3.34 4.36 -2.09
CA ASP A 90 4.21 4.02 -0.96
C ASP A 90 4.52 2.53 -0.90
N CYS A 91 3.55 1.66 -1.16
CA CYS A 91 3.75 0.21 -1.14
C CYS A 91 4.13 -0.37 -2.52
N SER A 92 4.00 0.40 -3.61
CA SER A 92 4.07 -0.11 -4.98
C SER A 92 3.12 -1.31 -5.18
N CYS A 93 1.93 -1.24 -4.60
CA CYS A 93 0.95 -2.33 -4.56
C CYS A 93 -0.47 -1.82 -4.82
N LEU A 94 -1.39 -2.75 -5.13
CA LEU A 94 -2.82 -2.44 -5.15
C LEU A 94 -3.31 -2.27 -3.72
N VAL A 95 -4.00 -1.17 -3.42
CA VAL A 95 -4.59 -0.93 -2.10
C VAL A 95 -6.10 -1.13 -2.16
N VAL A 96 -6.62 -1.93 -1.24
CA VAL A 96 -8.05 -2.21 -1.08
C VAL A 96 -8.50 -1.97 0.36
N LEU A 97 -9.79 -1.69 0.53
CA LEU A 97 -10.36 -1.54 1.85
C LEU A 97 -10.44 -2.91 2.54
N LYS A 98 -10.16 -2.96 3.83
CA LYS A 98 -10.27 -4.18 4.65
C LYS A 98 -11.66 -4.82 4.59
N SER A 99 -12.70 -4.02 4.49
CA SER A 99 -14.09 -4.47 4.34
C SER A 99 -14.36 -5.22 3.04
N ALA A 100 -13.51 -5.05 2.01
CA ALA A 100 -13.63 -5.74 0.73
C ALA A 100 -12.84 -7.06 0.68
N VAL A 101 -12.10 -7.39 1.74
CA VAL A 101 -11.26 -8.59 1.81
C VAL A 101 -11.88 -9.60 2.75
N ALA A 102 -12.17 -10.81 2.27
CA ALA A 102 -12.78 -11.87 3.07
C ALA A 102 -11.84 -12.44 4.16
N GLY A 103 -10.52 -12.28 4.01
CA GLY A 103 -9.54 -12.72 4.99
C GLY A 103 -8.11 -12.39 4.57
N PRO A 104 -7.16 -12.31 5.53
CA PRO A 104 -5.76 -12.05 5.23
C PRO A 104 -5.14 -13.25 4.50
N THR A 105 -4.29 -12.97 3.53
CA THR A 105 -3.47 -13.95 2.83
C THR A 105 -1.98 -13.62 3.07
N PRO A 106 -1.04 -14.55 2.80
CA PRO A 106 0.40 -14.25 2.90
C PRO A 106 0.86 -13.11 1.99
N ARG A 107 0.03 -12.69 1.03
CA ARG A 107 0.29 -11.60 0.10
C ARG A 107 -0.45 -10.30 0.45
N THR A 108 -1.11 -10.24 1.59
CA THR A 108 -1.75 -9.01 2.09
C THR A 108 -0.82 -8.28 3.05
N LEU A 109 -0.67 -6.97 2.84
CA LEU A 109 0.07 -6.06 3.68
C LEU A 109 -0.90 -5.10 4.36
N ASP A 110 -0.94 -5.10 5.68
CA ASP A 110 -1.77 -4.14 6.43
C ASP A 110 -1.12 -2.75 6.45
N LEU A 111 -1.77 -1.79 5.83
CA LEU A 111 -1.33 -0.41 5.70
C LEU A 111 -2.05 0.54 6.69
N THR A 112 -2.90 0.03 7.57
CA THR A 112 -3.70 0.85 8.51
C THR A 112 -2.80 1.70 9.42
N ALA A 113 -1.75 1.11 9.97
CA ALA A 113 -0.79 1.84 10.79
C ALA A 113 0.02 2.88 9.99
N HIS A 114 0.29 2.59 8.73
CA HIS A 114 0.98 3.55 7.83
C HIS A 114 0.08 4.75 7.52
N LEU A 115 -1.19 4.51 7.19
CA LEU A 115 -2.18 5.58 7.00
C LEU A 115 -2.30 6.47 8.24
N ARG A 116 -2.38 5.87 9.43
CA ARG A 116 -2.47 6.61 10.70
C ARG A 116 -1.29 7.55 10.87
N ARG A 117 -0.07 7.08 10.68
CA ARG A 117 1.13 7.93 10.77
C ARG A 117 1.13 9.08 9.76
N LYS A 118 0.64 8.85 8.54
CA LYS A 118 0.52 9.93 7.55
C LYS A 118 -0.47 11.01 7.95
N LEU A 119 -1.54 10.63 8.62
CA LEU A 119 -2.56 11.58 9.10
C LEU A 119 -2.11 12.36 10.35
N GLU A 120 -1.19 11.81 11.12
CA GLU A 120 -0.61 12.43 12.31
C GLU A 120 0.62 13.30 11.99
N ALA A 121 1.24 13.09 10.83
CA ALA A 121 2.36 13.93 10.40
C ALA A 121 1.92 15.39 10.21
N PRO A 122 2.72 16.36 10.66
CA PRO A 122 2.41 17.80 10.60
C PRO A 122 2.32 18.30 9.15
#